data_1a7c321ae5251d1f9d61bc6ac33aa207
#
_entry.id   1a7c321ae5251d1f9d61bc6ac33aa207
#
_cell.length_a   1.000
_cell.length_b   1.000
_cell.length_c   1.000
_cell.angle_alpha   90.00
_cell.angle_beta   90.00
_cell.angle_gamma   90.00
#
_symmetry.space_group_name_H-M   'P 1'
#
loop_
_entity.id
_entity.type
_entity.pdbx_description
1 polymer ?
#
loop_
_entity_poly.entity_id
_entity_poly.type
_entity_poly.pdbx_seq_one_letter_code
_entity_poly.pdbx_strand_id
1 'polypeptide(L)'
;MSNSEQRPSDAAAHAERTPNVDDDAPLDPAAMYALMQNQQRSIETQMGAFVPYITLAWGLTWLVGFGALWLIDGLQPAFSLPLAVAVPVFIATILISGGFSAWLGIRSGRGMRGNTASAFTGTVYGITWSIGAFALGFLGSALQSQGMTAELANFYYPSAYVLFAGIMYIIAAAIWHAIPSLIGGCWLVAIAVAAPFFGYPGHYLFLALAGGLAFIALSIYGAVEQRRMRAVTNGGHRG
;
A
#
# COMPACT_ATOMS: atom_id res chain seq x y z
N MET A 1 -66.66 -61.96 -5.70
CA MET A 1 -67.07 -60.70 -6.33
C MET A 1 -66.46 -59.61 -5.52
N SER A 2 -65.27 -59.10 -5.91
CA SER A 2 -64.62 -57.96 -5.29
C SER A 2 -63.89 -57.19 -6.39
N ASN A 3 -64.41 -56.03 -6.71
CA ASN A 3 -63.92 -55.12 -7.70
C ASN A 3 -62.78 -54.31 -7.12
N SER A 4 -61.57 -54.54 -7.59
CA SER A 4 -60.40 -53.72 -7.28
C SER A 4 -60.26 -52.67 -8.37
N GLU A 5 -60.75 -51.46 -8.08
CA GLU A 5 -60.47 -50.25 -8.87
C GLU A 5 -58.97 -49.88 -8.70
N GLN A 6 -58.24 -49.98 -9.79
CA GLN A 6 -56.89 -49.47 -9.95
C GLN A 6 -56.97 -47.95 -10.08
N ARG A 7 -56.46 -47.19 -9.09
CA ARG A 7 -56.15 -45.78 -9.22
C ARG A 7 -54.99 -45.60 -10.20
N PRO A 8 -55.06 -44.68 -11.15
CA PRO A 8 -53.89 -44.34 -11.97
C PRO A 8 -52.83 -43.65 -11.10
N SER A 9 -51.64 -44.07 -11.30
CA SER A 9 -50.44 -43.64 -10.61
C SER A 9 -50.16 -42.13 -10.84
N ASP A 10 -50.08 -41.37 -9.76
CA ASP A 10 -49.56 -39.99 -9.66
C ASP A 10 -48.06 -39.90 -9.91
N ALA A 11 -47.48 -40.85 -10.62
CA ALA A 11 -46.04 -40.92 -10.92
C ALA A 11 -45.58 -40.05 -12.08
N ALA A 12 -46.47 -39.26 -12.70
CA ALA A 12 -46.14 -38.43 -13.87
C ALA A 12 -45.95 -36.94 -13.56
N ALA A 13 -46.05 -36.51 -12.26
CA ALA A 13 -46.01 -35.09 -11.92
C ALA A 13 -44.67 -34.60 -11.34
N HIS A 14 -43.69 -35.44 -11.16
CA HIS A 14 -42.33 -35.07 -10.74
C HIS A 14 -41.29 -35.32 -11.81
N ALA A 15 -41.61 -34.95 -13.08
CA ALA A 15 -40.53 -34.60 -13.99
C ALA A 15 -39.94 -33.27 -13.48
N GLU A 16 -39.03 -33.37 -12.51
CA GLU A 16 -38.11 -32.30 -12.18
C GLU A 16 -37.52 -31.75 -13.48
N ARG A 17 -37.90 -30.52 -13.81
CA ARG A 17 -37.17 -29.74 -14.78
C ARG A 17 -35.77 -29.58 -14.23
N THR A 18 -34.88 -30.49 -14.53
CA THR A 18 -33.46 -30.20 -14.51
C THR A 18 -33.24 -28.95 -15.37
N PRO A 19 -32.71 -27.87 -14.86
CA PRO A 19 -32.29 -26.77 -15.69
C PRO A 19 -31.29 -27.38 -16.68
N ASN A 20 -31.64 -27.38 -17.96
CA ASN A 20 -30.71 -27.68 -19.02
C ASN A 20 -29.75 -26.49 -19.08
N VAL A 21 -28.76 -26.52 -18.20
CA VAL A 21 -27.61 -25.61 -18.29
C VAL A 21 -26.82 -26.18 -19.47
N ASP A 22 -26.95 -25.56 -20.63
CA ASP A 22 -26.00 -25.71 -21.74
C ASP A 22 -24.67 -25.12 -21.22
N ASP A 23 -24.01 -25.89 -20.32
CA ASP A 23 -22.69 -25.54 -19.75
C ASP A 23 -21.58 -25.46 -20.81
N ASP A 24 -21.87 -25.91 -22.06
CA ASP A 24 -20.93 -25.93 -23.18
C ASP A 24 -21.17 -24.81 -24.21
N ALA A 25 -22.14 -23.91 -23.99
CA ALA A 25 -22.32 -22.78 -24.90
C ALA A 25 -21.13 -21.80 -24.73
N PRO A 26 -20.41 -21.43 -25.79
CA PRO A 26 -19.32 -20.46 -25.69
C PRO A 26 -19.88 -19.17 -25.11
N LEU A 27 -19.29 -18.72 -24.01
CA LEU A 27 -19.67 -17.45 -23.40
C LEU A 27 -19.54 -16.32 -24.42
N ASP A 28 -20.59 -15.51 -24.55
CA ASP A 28 -20.58 -14.33 -25.40
C ASP A 28 -19.31 -13.51 -25.08
N PRO A 29 -18.51 -13.09 -26.08
CA PRO A 29 -17.32 -12.27 -25.88
C PRO A 29 -17.59 -11.03 -25.01
N ALA A 30 -18.77 -10.44 -25.11
CA ALA A 30 -19.19 -9.31 -24.26
C ALA A 30 -19.36 -9.72 -22.79
N ALA A 31 -19.95 -10.90 -22.53
CA ALA A 31 -20.09 -11.44 -21.17
C ALA A 31 -18.73 -11.82 -20.56
N MET A 32 -17.82 -12.38 -21.38
CA MET A 32 -16.46 -12.69 -20.94
C MET A 32 -15.67 -11.43 -20.60
N TYR A 33 -15.79 -10.38 -21.41
CA TYR A 33 -15.16 -9.08 -21.15
C TYR A 33 -15.71 -8.42 -19.87
N ALA A 34 -17.02 -8.47 -19.66
CA ALA A 34 -17.66 -7.97 -18.43
C ALA A 34 -17.21 -8.75 -17.19
N LEU A 35 -17.06 -10.06 -17.27
CA LEU A 35 -16.54 -10.91 -16.20
C LEU A 35 -15.08 -10.56 -15.87
N MET A 36 -14.23 -10.38 -16.88
CA MET A 36 -12.83 -9.96 -16.70
C MET A 36 -12.75 -8.57 -16.04
N GLN A 37 -13.55 -7.59 -16.49
CA GLN A 37 -13.60 -6.26 -15.87
C GLN A 37 -14.08 -6.32 -14.41
N ASN A 38 -15.09 -7.13 -14.12
CA ASN A 38 -15.59 -7.28 -12.75
C ASN A 38 -14.56 -7.94 -11.82
N GLN A 39 -13.83 -8.95 -12.31
CA GLN A 39 -12.73 -9.55 -11.55
C GLN A 39 -11.60 -8.56 -11.32
N GLN A 40 -11.21 -7.78 -12.30
CA GLN A 40 -10.18 -6.77 -12.19
C GLN A 40 -10.57 -5.68 -11.18
N ARG A 41 -11.79 -5.16 -11.24
CA ARG A 41 -12.33 -4.20 -10.24
C ARG A 41 -12.38 -4.78 -8.84
N SER A 42 -12.74 -6.06 -8.69
CA SER A 42 -12.76 -6.73 -7.38
C SER A 42 -11.36 -6.81 -6.75
N ILE A 43 -10.33 -7.13 -7.54
CA ILE A 43 -8.93 -7.19 -7.11
C ILE A 43 -8.44 -5.78 -6.72
N GLU A 44 -8.70 -4.78 -7.54
CA GLU A 44 -8.34 -3.37 -7.27
C GLU A 44 -9.00 -2.87 -5.99
N THR A 45 -10.27 -3.21 -5.75
CA THR A 45 -11.00 -2.82 -4.54
C THR A 45 -10.44 -3.51 -3.30
N GLN A 46 -10.07 -4.78 -3.38
CA GLN A 46 -9.49 -5.52 -2.25
C GLN A 46 -8.08 -5.03 -1.91
N MET A 47 -7.22 -4.83 -2.91
CA MET A 47 -5.88 -4.29 -2.71
C MET A 47 -5.94 -2.84 -2.23
N GLY A 48 -6.84 -2.02 -2.76
CA GLY A 48 -7.07 -0.65 -2.35
C GLY A 48 -7.52 -0.50 -0.89
N ALA A 49 -8.23 -1.49 -0.34
CA ALA A 49 -8.79 -1.40 1.01
C ALA A 49 -7.73 -1.22 2.11
N PHE A 50 -6.51 -1.71 1.92
CA PHE A 50 -5.44 -1.64 2.92
C PHE A 50 -4.51 -0.43 2.74
N VAL A 51 -4.53 0.21 1.57
CA VAL A 51 -3.65 1.35 1.25
C VAL A 51 -3.76 2.49 2.26
N PRO A 52 -4.97 2.95 2.69
CA PRO A 52 -5.07 4.00 3.68
C PRO A 52 -4.42 3.66 5.02
N TYR A 53 -4.48 2.41 5.46
CA TYR A 53 -3.86 2.01 6.73
C TYR A 53 -2.33 1.97 6.64
N ILE A 54 -1.80 1.52 5.50
CA ILE A 54 -0.35 1.53 5.25
C ILE A 54 0.16 2.97 5.17
N THR A 55 -0.52 3.84 4.42
CA THR A 55 -0.12 5.25 4.30
C THR A 55 -0.24 5.99 5.63
N LEU A 56 -1.24 5.68 6.47
CA LEU A 56 -1.34 6.23 7.82
C LEU A 56 -0.15 5.81 8.68
N ALA A 57 0.18 4.51 8.70
CA ALA A 57 1.30 4.00 9.48
C ALA A 57 2.62 4.69 9.08
N TRP A 58 2.87 4.85 7.79
CA TRP A 58 4.05 5.57 7.31
C TRP A 58 4.01 7.06 7.61
N GLY A 59 2.83 7.70 7.52
CA GLY A 59 2.67 9.10 7.93
C GLY A 59 3.03 9.33 9.40
N LEU A 60 2.56 8.45 10.28
CA LEU A 60 2.91 8.49 11.70
C LEU A 60 4.40 8.19 11.93
N THR A 61 4.97 7.23 11.21
CA THR A 61 6.42 6.94 11.25
C THR A 61 7.24 8.18 10.92
N TRP A 62 6.87 8.93 9.87
CA TRP A 62 7.60 10.13 9.49
C TRP A 62 7.44 11.24 10.51
N LEU A 63 6.23 11.49 11.02
CA LEU A 63 6.01 12.50 12.04
C LEU A 63 6.76 12.20 13.33
N VAL A 64 6.62 10.98 13.84
CA VAL A 64 7.26 10.59 15.11
C VAL A 64 8.76 10.37 14.92
N GLY A 65 9.16 9.67 13.87
CA GLY A 65 10.56 9.31 13.64
C GLY A 65 11.44 10.52 13.31
N PHE A 66 11.11 11.27 12.26
CA PHE A 66 11.86 12.49 11.94
C PHE A 66 11.65 13.60 12.98
N GLY A 67 10.46 13.67 13.60
CA GLY A 67 10.22 14.56 14.72
C GLY A 67 11.13 14.27 15.90
N ALA A 68 11.36 13.00 16.25
CA ALA A 68 12.30 12.62 17.30
C ALA A 68 13.75 13.00 16.94
N LEU A 69 14.17 12.82 15.68
CA LEU A 69 15.49 13.25 15.23
C LEU A 69 15.63 14.77 15.26
N TRP A 70 14.60 15.51 14.91
CA TRP A 70 14.60 16.97 15.01
C TRP A 70 14.71 17.45 16.46
N LEU A 71 14.04 16.78 17.41
CA LEU A 71 14.06 17.14 18.83
C LEU A 71 15.43 16.99 19.51
N ILE A 72 16.42 16.39 18.84
CA ILE A 72 17.79 16.32 19.37
C ILE A 72 18.33 17.75 19.57
N ASP A 73 18.24 18.61 18.55
CA ASP A 73 18.81 19.95 18.58
C ASP A 73 17.79 21.06 18.22
N GLY A 74 16.58 20.70 17.75
CA GLY A 74 15.61 21.64 17.20
C GLY A 74 14.97 22.60 18.19
N LEU A 75 14.95 22.27 19.48
CA LEU A 75 14.37 23.10 20.54
C LEU A 75 15.42 23.59 21.56
N GLN A 76 16.71 23.46 21.27
CA GLN A 76 17.75 23.96 22.16
C GLN A 76 17.66 25.49 22.35
N PRO A 77 17.94 26.03 23.54
CA PRO A 77 18.38 25.32 24.77
C PRO A 77 17.21 24.80 25.63
N ALA A 78 15.94 25.02 25.25
CA ALA A 78 14.79 24.72 26.11
C ALA A 78 14.58 23.20 26.31
N PHE A 79 14.85 22.41 25.28
CA PHE A 79 14.68 20.94 25.31
C PHE A 79 15.62 20.28 24.29
N SER A 80 16.16 19.11 24.67
CA SER A 80 16.94 18.25 23.79
C SER A 80 16.62 16.79 24.08
N LEU A 81 16.26 16.04 23.05
CA LEU A 81 16.03 14.61 23.15
C LEU A 81 17.38 13.89 23.01
N PRO A 82 17.80 13.04 23.97
CA PRO A 82 19.05 12.30 23.83
C PRO A 82 19.09 11.44 22.57
N LEU A 83 20.22 11.43 21.87
CA LEU A 83 20.45 10.61 20.67
C LEU A 83 20.13 9.12 20.93
N ALA A 84 20.47 8.62 22.13
CA ALA A 84 20.18 7.26 22.57
C ALA A 84 18.68 6.94 22.66
N VAL A 85 17.80 7.94 22.63
CA VAL A 85 16.34 7.78 22.58
C VAL A 85 15.82 8.06 21.18
N ALA A 86 16.26 9.13 20.53
CA ALA A 86 15.77 9.56 19.23
C ALA A 86 15.99 8.50 18.14
N VAL A 87 17.20 7.93 18.07
CA VAL A 87 17.56 6.93 17.04
C VAL A 87 16.78 5.62 17.23
N PRO A 88 16.69 5.01 18.43
CA PRO A 88 15.84 3.84 18.64
C PRO A 88 14.36 4.10 18.33
N VAL A 89 13.81 5.27 18.67
CA VAL A 89 12.42 5.65 18.30
C VAL A 89 12.26 5.67 16.78
N PHE A 90 13.18 6.31 16.06
CA PHE A 90 13.15 6.34 14.59
C PHE A 90 13.18 4.92 13.99
N ILE A 91 14.12 4.08 14.44
CA ILE A 91 14.25 2.70 13.97
C ILE A 91 12.99 1.89 14.31
N ALA A 92 12.49 2.00 15.53
CA ALA A 92 11.31 1.26 15.96
C ALA A 92 10.07 1.61 15.11
N THR A 93 9.84 2.90 14.82
CA THR A 93 8.71 3.31 13.98
C THR A 93 8.82 2.77 12.56
N ILE A 94 10.02 2.74 11.96
CA ILE A 94 10.27 2.13 10.65
C ILE A 94 9.98 0.63 10.69
N LEU A 95 10.50 -0.10 11.67
CA LEU A 95 10.31 -1.54 11.79
C LEU A 95 8.85 -1.92 12.01
N ILE A 96 8.13 -1.16 12.84
CA ILE A 96 6.70 -1.36 13.08
C ILE A 96 5.90 -1.15 11.78
N SER A 97 6.12 -0.04 11.09
CA SER A 97 5.38 0.25 9.85
C SER A 97 5.77 -0.66 8.70
N GLY A 98 7.03 -1.04 8.60
CA GLY A 98 7.51 -2.03 7.64
C GLY A 98 6.91 -3.42 7.89
N GLY A 99 6.94 -3.89 9.13
CA GLY A 99 6.33 -5.15 9.55
C GLY A 99 4.81 -5.17 9.33
N PHE A 100 4.13 -4.07 9.69
CA PHE A 100 2.70 -3.90 9.44
C PHE A 100 2.36 -3.93 7.95
N SER A 101 3.14 -3.24 7.11
CA SER A 101 2.98 -3.25 5.65
C SER A 101 3.19 -4.64 5.06
N ALA A 102 4.22 -5.36 5.50
CA ALA A 102 4.48 -6.73 5.07
C ALA A 102 3.35 -7.68 5.50
N TRP A 103 2.88 -7.57 6.74
CA TRP A 103 1.76 -8.37 7.25
C TRP A 103 0.48 -8.14 6.45
N LEU A 104 0.13 -6.87 6.17
CA LEU A 104 -1.03 -6.53 5.33
C LEU A 104 -0.86 -7.04 3.91
N GLY A 105 0.33 -6.91 3.31
CA GLY A 105 0.65 -7.42 1.98
C GLY A 105 0.47 -8.94 1.87
N ILE A 106 0.98 -9.69 2.85
CA ILE A 106 0.82 -11.16 2.91
C ILE A 106 -0.65 -11.53 3.10
N ARG A 107 -1.36 -10.81 3.99
CA ARG A 107 -2.78 -11.07 4.26
C ARG A 107 -3.66 -10.78 3.05
N SER A 108 -3.41 -9.70 2.32
CA SER A 108 -4.17 -9.34 1.12
C SER A 108 -3.92 -10.30 -0.05
N GLY A 109 -2.73 -10.90 -0.12
CA GLY A 109 -2.40 -11.91 -1.13
C GLY A 109 -2.99 -13.31 -0.87
N ARG A 110 -3.42 -13.61 0.37
CA ARG A 110 -4.02 -14.90 0.72
C ARG A 110 -5.43 -15.03 0.13
N GLY A 111 -5.62 -15.96 -0.77
CA GLY A 111 -6.92 -16.24 -1.41
C GLY A 111 -7.05 -15.69 -2.84
N MET A 112 -6.11 -14.92 -3.33
CA MET A 112 -6.05 -14.57 -4.74
C MET A 112 -5.28 -15.67 -5.48
N ARG A 113 -5.97 -16.43 -6.33
CA ARG A 113 -5.33 -17.24 -7.40
C ARG A 113 -4.83 -16.25 -8.45
N GLY A 114 -3.75 -15.53 -8.13
CA GLY A 114 -3.13 -14.58 -9.05
C GLY A 114 -2.49 -15.31 -10.24
N ASN A 115 -2.52 -14.66 -11.38
CA ASN A 115 -1.68 -15.04 -12.50
C ASN A 115 -0.20 -15.02 -12.05
N THR A 116 0.58 -16.01 -12.44
CA THR A 116 2.01 -16.15 -12.13
C THR A 116 2.79 -14.88 -12.44
N ALA A 117 2.43 -14.14 -13.49
CA ALA A 117 3.04 -12.87 -13.87
C ALA A 117 2.81 -11.77 -12.82
N SER A 118 1.61 -11.64 -12.24
CA SER A 118 1.31 -10.66 -11.18
C SER A 118 2.05 -10.98 -9.89
N ALA A 119 2.16 -12.27 -9.54
CA ALA A 119 2.91 -12.71 -8.37
C ALA A 119 4.41 -12.41 -8.53
N PHE A 120 4.98 -12.66 -9.71
CA PHE A 120 6.36 -12.34 -10.04
C PHE A 120 6.63 -10.83 -9.90
N THR A 121 5.80 -9.99 -10.53
CA THR A 121 5.93 -8.52 -10.48
C THR A 121 5.89 -8.00 -9.05
N GLY A 122 4.92 -8.45 -8.24
CA GLY A 122 4.82 -8.06 -6.83
C GLY A 122 6.02 -8.52 -6.00
N THR A 123 6.53 -9.72 -6.25
CA THR A 123 7.72 -10.25 -5.57
C THR A 123 8.96 -9.45 -5.92
N VAL A 124 9.21 -9.19 -7.20
CA VAL A 124 10.35 -8.40 -7.67
C VAL A 124 10.29 -6.98 -7.08
N TYR A 125 9.11 -6.34 -7.13
CA TYR A 125 8.91 -5.02 -6.53
C TYR A 125 9.22 -5.01 -5.03
N GLY A 126 8.73 -6.01 -4.28
CA GLY A 126 9.02 -6.14 -2.84
C GLY A 126 10.49 -6.37 -2.52
N ILE A 127 11.17 -7.22 -3.30
CA ILE A 127 12.61 -7.48 -3.14
C ILE A 127 13.43 -6.21 -3.47
N THR A 128 13.01 -5.43 -4.48
CA THR A 128 13.70 -4.18 -4.86
C THR A 128 13.73 -3.18 -3.71
N TRP A 129 12.69 -3.11 -2.88
CA TRP A 129 12.71 -2.28 -1.67
C TRP A 129 13.86 -2.68 -0.71
N SER A 130 14.02 -3.98 -0.47
CA SER A 130 15.07 -4.47 0.42
C SER A 130 16.47 -4.26 -0.18
N ILE A 131 16.65 -4.62 -1.45
CA ILE A 131 17.93 -4.43 -2.15
C ILE A 131 18.33 -2.95 -2.15
N GLY A 132 17.41 -2.04 -2.51
CA GLY A 132 17.69 -0.61 -2.54
C GLY A 132 18.00 -0.04 -1.15
N ALA A 133 17.26 -0.45 -0.12
CA ALA A 133 17.53 -0.02 1.25
C ALA A 133 18.93 -0.44 1.71
N PHE A 134 19.30 -1.69 1.53
CA PHE A 134 20.65 -2.16 1.87
C PHE A 134 21.74 -1.48 1.01
N ALA A 135 21.52 -1.34 -0.29
CA ALA A 135 22.47 -0.68 -1.18
C ALA A 135 22.76 0.77 -0.76
N LEU A 136 21.74 1.54 -0.41
CA LEU A 136 21.91 2.91 0.09
C LEU A 136 22.64 2.95 1.44
N GLY A 137 22.34 2.02 2.34
CA GLY A 137 23.02 1.90 3.62
C GLY A 137 24.52 1.59 3.44
N PHE A 138 24.85 0.59 2.62
CA PHE A 138 26.25 0.23 2.32
C PHE A 138 26.97 1.35 1.58
N LEU A 139 26.32 2.02 0.62
CA LEU A 139 26.88 3.17 -0.06
C LEU A 139 27.23 4.29 0.93
N GLY A 140 26.29 4.62 1.83
CA GLY A 140 26.55 5.62 2.87
C GLY A 140 27.72 5.24 3.77
N SER A 141 27.80 3.98 4.20
CA SER A 141 28.94 3.48 4.99
C SER A 141 30.25 3.57 4.22
N ALA A 142 30.25 3.24 2.92
CA ALA A 142 31.43 3.38 2.06
C ALA A 142 31.86 4.85 1.91
N LEU A 143 30.91 5.77 1.73
CA LEU A 143 31.20 7.20 1.67
C LEU A 143 31.76 7.73 3.00
N GLN A 144 31.25 7.27 4.15
CA GLN A 144 31.80 7.62 5.46
C GLN A 144 33.25 7.12 5.61
N SER A 145 33.57 5.91 5.14
CA SER A 145 34.94 5.41 5.14
C SER A 145 35.88 6.20 4.23
N GLN A 146 35.35 6.92 3.24
CA GLN A 146 36.07 7.81 2.33
C GLN A 146 36.08 9.28 2.78
N GLY A 147 35.59 9.57 3.99
CA GLY A 147 35.66 10.91 4.59
C GLY A 147 34.37 11.72 4.58
N MET A 148 33.22 11.12 4.26
CA MET A 148 31.94 11.80 4.47
C MET A 148 31.76 12.09 5.97
N THR A 149 31.61 13.37 6.32
CA THR A 149 31.44 13.78 7.70
C THR A 149 30.08 13.35 8.26
N ALA A 150 29.95 13.29 9.59
CA ALA A 150 28.66 12.99 10.24
C ALA A 150 27.57 14.01 9.86
N GLU A 151 27.96 15.28 9.66
CA GLU A 151 27.04 16.33 9.21
C GLU A 151 26.48 16.03 7.83
N LEU A 152 27.32 15.64 6.87
CA LEU A 152 26.88 15.25 5.53
C LEU A 152 26.05 13.96 5.56
N ALA A 153 26.40 13.02 6.43
CA ALA A 153 25.63 11.78 6.60
C ALA A 153 24.20 12.06 7.08
N ASN A 154 23.99 13.07 7.95
CA ASN A 154 22.66 13.50 8.39
C ASN A 154 21.77 13.99 7.25
N PHE A 155 22.33 14.52 6.16
CA PHE A 155 21.58 14.87 4.95
C PHE A 155 21.48 13.71 3.98
N TYR A 156 22.56 12.95 3.79
CA TYR A 156 22.62 11.86 2.83
C TYR A 156 21.55 10.79 3.12
N TYR A 157 21.56 10.22 4.34
CA TYR A 157 20.67 9.10 4.62
C TYR A 157 19.19 9.46 4.46
N PRO A 158 18.64 10.48 5.11
CA PRO A 158 17.23 10.81 4.96
C PRO A 158 16.86 11.11 3.50
N SER A 159 17.66 11.94 2.81
CA SER A 159 17.37 12.34 1.44
C SER A 159 17.46 11.17 0.46
N ALA A 160 18.47 10.31 0.57
CA ALA A 160 18.65 9.16 -0.30
C ALA A 160 17.51 8.13 -0.13
N TYR A 161 17.13 7.82 1.12
CA TYR A 161 16.03 6.89 1.38
C TYR A 161 14.67 7.45 0.95
N VAL A 162 14.41 8.74 1.17
CA VAL A 162 13.17 9.40 0.73
C VAL A 162 13.10 9.48 -0.79
N LEU A 163 14.22 9.82 -1.46
CA LEU A 163 14.33 9.82 -2.92
C LEU A 163 14.05 8.42 -3.48
N PHE A 164 14.67 7.40 -2.92
CA PHE A 164 14.45 6.02 -3.31
C PHE A 164 12.98 5.61 -3.14
N ALA A 165 12.37 5.95 -2.01
CA ALA A 165 10.94 5.71 -1.78
C ALA A 165 10.10 6.40 -2.84
N GLY A 166 10.38 7.66 -3.19
CA GLY A 166 9.69 8.40 -4.24
C GLY A 166 9.77 7.70 -5.60
N ILE A 167 10.95 7.24 -5.99
CA ILE A 167 11.15 6.48 -7.22
C ILE A 167 10.34 5.18 -7.21
N MET A 168 10.36 4.45 -6.10
CA MET A 168 9.58 3.21 -5.96
C MET A 168 8.07 3.47 -6.06
N TYR A 169 7.55 4.58 -5.52
CA TYR A 169 6.14 4.98 -5.69
C TYR A 169 5.80 5.32 -7.15
N ILE A 170 6.71 5.97 -7.89
CA ILE A 170 6.54 6.24 -9.33
C ILE A 170 6.51 4.91 -10.12
N ILE A 171 7.41 3.98 -9.80
CA ILE A 171 7.42 2.64 -10.41
C ILE A 171 6.11 1.89 -10.09
N ALA A 172 5.65 1.96 -8.84
CA ALA A 172 4.36 1.38 -8.44
C ALA A 172 3.20 1.95 -9.25
N ALA A 173 3.21 3.26 -9.50
CA ALA A 173 2.19 3.92 -10.32
C ALA A 173 2.18 3.39 -11.75
N ALA A 174 3.34 3.14 -12.35
CA ALA A 174 3.45 2.57 -13.69
C ALA A 174 2.97 1.10 -13.74
N ILE A 175 3.31 0.29 -12.72
CA ILE A 175 2.94 -1.12 -12.65
C ILE A 175 1.43 -1.30 -12.43
N TRP A 176 0.85 -0.54 -11.49
CA TRP A 176 -0.54 -0.72 -11.04
C TRP A 176 -1.49 0.37 -11.54
N HIS A 177 -1.04 1.25 -12.45
CA HIS A 177 -1.84 2.36 -13.01
C HIS A 177 -2.46 3.26 -11.91
N ALA A 178 -1.73 3.46 -10.80
CA ALA A 178 -2.20 4.15 -9.61
C ALA A 178 -1.77 5.62 -9.60
N ILE A 179 -2.61 6.53 -10.09
CA ILE A 179 -2.34 7.98 -10.11
C ILE A 179 -1.97 8.55 -8.72
N PRO A 180 -2.63 8.15 -7.59
CA PRO A 180 -2.21 8.62 -6.28
C PRO A 180 -0.76 8.26 -5.93
N SER A 181 -0.28 7.08 -6.36
CA SER A 181 1.11 6.68 -6.17
C SER A 181 2.09 7.54 -6.99
N LEU A 182 1.70 7.94 -8.21
CA LEU A 182 2.50 8.85 -9.03
C LEU A 182 2.64 10.21 -8.33
N ILE A 183 1.53 10.80 -7.90
CA ILE A 183 1.53 12.09 -7.20
C ILE A 183 2.38 12.01 -5.93
N GLY A 184 2.16 10.96 -5.11
CA GLY A 184 2.93 10.73 -3.90
C GLY A 184 4.42 10.53 -4.18
N GLY A 185 4.77 9.77 -5.22
CA GLY A 185 6.15 9.56 -5.63
C GLY A 185 6.85 10.84 -6.08
N CYS A 186 6.22 11.63 -6.94
CA CYS A 186 6.75 12.94 -7.35
C CYS A 186 6.93 13.89 -6.15
N TRP A 187 5.96 13.88 -5.21
CA TRP A 187 6.06 14.65 -3.98
C TRP A 187 7.25 14.23 -3.13
N LEU A 188 7.43 12.91 -2.91
CA LEU A 188 8.57 12.36 -2.16
C LEU A 188 9.91 12.73 -2.80
N VAL A 189 10.03 12.65 -4.13
CA VAL A 189 11.23 13.10 -4.85
C VAL A 189 11.49 14.58 -4.61
N ALA A 190 10.45 15.43 -4.70
CA ALA A 190 10.59 16.86 -4.48
C ALA A 190 11.06 17.19 -3.06
N ILE A 191 10.45 16.58 -2.01
CA ILE A 191 10.85 16.83 -0.62
C ILE A 191 12.22 16.24 -0.29
N ALA A 192 12.62 15.12 -0.90
CA ALA A 192 13.95 14.54 -0.73
C ALA A 192 15.07 15.50 -1.18
N VAL A 193 14.83 16.15 -2.33
CA VAL A 193 15.77 17.14 -2.88
C VAL A 193 15.70 18.46 -2.13
N ALA A 194 14.52 18.87 -1.67
CA ALA A 194 14.34 20.13 -0.95
C ALA A 194 14.86 20.08 0.49
N ALA A 195 14.78 18.93 1.17
CA ALA A 195 15.11 18.82 2.59
C ALA A 195 16.49 19.37 2.98
N PRO A 196 17.61 19.09 2.27
CA PRO A 196 18.92 19.58 2.64
C PRO A 196 19.01 21.12 2.68
N PHE A 197 18.19 21.85 1.91
CA PHE A 197 18.20 23.32 1.88
C PHE A 197 17.69 23.94 3.21
N PHE A 198 16.98 23.18 4.04
CA PHE A 198 16.54 23.64 5.35
C PHE A 198 17.62 23.55 6.43
N GLY A 199 18.79 22.98 6.12
CA GLY A 199 19.89 22.84 7.06
C GLY A 199 19.58 21.90 8.23
N TYR A 200 20.60 21.63 9.05
CA TYR A 200 20.45 20.86 10.26
C TYR A 200 20.02 21.77 11.43
N PRO A 201 19.07 21.35 12.30
CA PRO A 201 18.26 20.14 12.23
C PRO A 201 16.94 20.33 11.45
N GLY A 202 16.72 21.48 10.80
CA GLY A 202 15.47 21.87 10.14
C GLY A 202 14.99 20.89 9.08
N HIS A 203 15.91 20.21 8.37
CA HIS A 203 15.56 19.22 7.35
C HIS A 203 14.77 18.04 7.92
N TYR A 204 15.00 17.61 9.15
CA TYR A 204 14.20 16.57 9.80
C TYR A 204 12.76 17.03 10.05
N LEU A 205 12.59 18.28 10.56
CA LEU A 205 11.26 18.85 10.74
C LEU A 205 10.51 18.98 9.40
N PHE A 206 11.22 19.44 8.37
CA PHE A 206 10.65 19.53 7.03
C PHE A 206 10.17 18.16 6.53
N LEU A 207 10.98 17.11 6.66
CA LEU A 207 10.59 15.75 6.27
C LEU A 207 9.43 15.21 7.12
N ALA A 208 9.43 15.48 8.42
CA ALA A 208 8.33 15.09 9.31
C ALA A 208 7.00 15.71 8.86
N LEU A 209 6.99 17.02 8.63
CA LEU A 209 5.76 17.74 8.28
C LEU A 209 5.37 17.53 6.82
N ALA A 210 6.26 17.79 5.86
CA ALA A 210 5.95 17.68 4.44
C ALA A 210 5.68 16.24 4.00
N GLY A 211 6.40 15.28 4.56
CA GLY A 211 6.20 13.86 4.27
C GLY A 211 5.10 13.23 5.13
N GLY A 212 5.19 13.40 6.46
CA GLY A 212 4.26 12.79 7.40
C GLY A 212 2.82 13.25 7.21
N LEU A 213 2.58 14.57 7.12
CA LEU A 213 1.24 15.12 6.92
C LEU A 213 0.68 14.78 5.54
N ALA A 214 1.53 14.72 4.49
CA ALA A 214 1.09 14.32 3.16
C ALA A 214 0.58 12.86 3.13
N PHE A 215 1.28 11.94 3.79
CA PHE A 215 0.82 10.56 3.92
C PHE A 215 -0.47 10.44 4.74
N ILE A 216 -0.61 11.22 5.81
CA ILE A 216 -1.86 11.24 6.60
C ILE A 216 -3.01 11.80 5.76
N ALA A 217 -2.80 12.89 5.02
CA ALA A 217 -3.81 13.45 4.13
C ALA A 217 -4.23 12.45 3.05
N LEU A 218 -3.27 11.75 2.44
CA LEU A 218 -3.52 10.69 1.45
C LEU A 218 -4.30 9.52 2.07
N SER A 219 -3.99 9.14 3.30
CA SER A 219 -4.72 8.11 4.03
C SER A 219 -6.19 8.51 4.26
N ILE A 220 -6.42 9.73 4.73
CA ILE A 220 -7.78 10.26 4.97
C ILE A 220 -8.56 10.30 3.65
N TYR A 221 -7.94 10.84 2.59
CA TYR A 221 -8.55 10.87 1.26
C TYR A 221 -8.96 9.48 0.78
N GLY A 222 -8.05 8.51 0.84
CA GLY A 222 -8.31 7.13 0.44
C GLY A 222 -9.42 6.46 1.27
N ALA A 223 -9.46 6.71 2.58
CA ALA A 223 -10.50 6.18 3.46
C ALA A 223 -11.89 6.78 3.17
N VAL A 224 -11.95 8.09 2.88
CA VAL A 224 -13.20 8.77 2.51
C VAL A 224 -13.72 8.26 1.17
N GLU A 225 -12.84 8.12 0.18
CA GLU A 225 -13.22 7.63 -1.15
C GLU A 225 -13.76 6.20 -1.11
N GLN A 226 -13.11 5.33 -0.32
CA GLN A 226 -13.60 3.96 -0.11
C GLN A 226 -14.99 3.92 0.55
N ARG A 227 -15.25 4.80 1.51
CA ARG A 227 -16.59 4.91 2.15
C ARG A 227 -17.65 5.35 1.14
N ARG A 228 -17.32 6.31 0.27
CA ARG A 228 -18.22 6.80 -0.79
C ARG A 228 -18.58 5.68 -1.77
N MET A 229 -17.57 4.93 -2.24
CA MET A 229 -17.80 3.82 -3.16
C MET A 229 -18.69 2.73 -2.55
N ARG A 230 -18.48 2.36 -1.29
CA ARG A 230 -19.31 1.38 -0.58
C ARG A 230 -20.75 1.86 -0.39
N ALA A 231 -20.97 3.14 -0.14
CA ALA A 231 -22.31 3.72 0.01
C ALA A 231 -23.11 3.65 -1.31
N VAL A 232 -22.48 3.93 -2.44
CA VAL A 232 -23.10 3.84 -3.77
C VAL A 232 -23.49 2.39 -4.11
N THR A 233 -22.61 1.42 -3.82
CA THR A 233 -22.88 0.00 -4.08
C THR A 233 -24.04 -0.54 -3.24
N ASN A 234 -24.14 -0.14 -1.97
CA ASN A 234 -25.22 -0.56 -1.07
C ASN A 234 -26.57 0.15 -1.35
N GLY A 235 -26.53 1.36 -1.94
CA GLY A 235 -27.74 2.10 -2.32
C GLY A 235 -28.42 1.54 -3.57
N GLY A 236 -27.66 0.99 -4.53
CA GLY A 236 -28.19 0.40 -5.75
C GLY A 236 -28.93 -0.93 -5.59
N HIS A 237 -28.85 -1.56 -4.41
CA HIS A 237 -29.58 -2.81 -4.11
C HIS A 237 -30.94 -2.58 -3.40
N ARG A 238 -31.31 -1.34 -3.12
CA ARG A 238 -32.58 -0.99 -2.43
C ARG A 238 -33.64 -0.32 -3.33
N GLY A 239 -33.40 -0.20 -4.60
CA GLY A 239 -34.34 0.24 -5.63
C GLY A 239 -34.64 -0.87 -6.60
#